data_971212ba5d5a8a0d177da2248b564bf0
#
_entry.id   971212ba5d5a8a0d177da2248b564bf0
#
_cell.length_a   1.000
_cell.length_b   1.000
_cell.length_c   1.000
_cell.angle_alpha   90.00
_cell.angle_beta   90.00
_cell.angle_gamma   90.00
#
_symmetry.space_group_name_H-M   'P 1'
#
loop_
_entity.id
_entity.type
_entity.pdbx_description
1 polymer ?
#
loop_
_entity_poly.entity_id
_entity_poly.type
_entity_poly.pdbx_seq_one_letter_code
_entity_poly.pdbx_strand_id
1 'polypeptide(L)'
;MKEIKQETYLKWYEDMLFWRKFEDKLASVYIQQKVRGFLHLYNGQEAVLAGALHVMDLNKDRMITAYRNHVMPIGMGVDPKRVMAELYGKVTGTSMGLGGSMHIFSKEHRFHGGHGIVGGQIPLGAGMAFGDKYFNRKAVTLCFMGDGAVRQGSFHETLNLAMLWKLPVVFIVENNGYAMGTSVKRTANHTDIWKLGLGYEMPCGPVDGMNPIKVAEALEEAIKRARNEEGPTFLEMKTYRYRGHSMSDAQQYRTKEEVNEYRKIDPISQVKKVILENDFATDQEISNIDRIVKSKVLECEKFAEESPYPEKKVMYDAVYEEENYNFISHKLT
;
A
#
# COMPACT_ATOMS: atom_id res chain seq x y z
N MET A 1 13.87 18.89 5.71
CA MET A 1 12.92 18.38 6.73
C MET A 1 13.34 18.86 8.11
N LYS A 2 12.40 19.10 9.03
CA LYS A 2 12.71 19.30 10.45
C LYS A 2 13.28 18.01 11.04
N GLU A 3 14.09 18.12 12.09
CA GLU A 3 14.60 16.96 12.82
C GLU A 3 13.44 16.02 13.22
N ILE A 4 13.62 14.71 12.95
CA ILE A 4 12.61 13.69 13.29
C ILE A 4 12.60 13.52 14.81
N LYS A 5 11.43 13.72 15.42
CA LYS A 5 11.24 13.63 16.86
C LYS A 5 11.21 12.16 17.35
N GLN A 6 11.55 11.97 18.62
CA GLN A 6 11.47 10.70 19.34
C GLN A 6 10.10 10.00 19.13
N GLU A 7 8.99 10.73 19.29
CA GLU A 7 7.64 10.19 19.17
C GLU A 7 7.38 9.59 17.76
N THR A 8 7.98 10.17 16.73
CA THR A 8 7.86 9.67 15.35
C THR A 8 8.58 8.34 15.18
N TYR A 9 9.78 8.20 15.77
CA TYR A 9 10.50 6.91 15.71
C TYR A 9 9.73 5.80 16.44
N LEU A 10 9.19 6.09 17.62
CA LEU A 10 8.39 5.14 18.39
C LEU A 10 7.12 4.75 17.63
N LYS A 11 6.44 5.73 17.03
CA LYS A 11 5.26 5.46 16.19
C LYS A 11 5.61 4.63 14.96
N TRP A 12 6.67 4.96 14.24
CA TRP A 12 7.12 4.16 13.09
C TRP A 12 7.44 2.72 13.49
N TYR A 13 8.11 2.52 14.65
CA TYR A 13 8.40 1.19 15.14
C TYR A 13 7.13 0.41 15.43
N GLU A 14 6.18 0.98 16.19
CA GLU A 14 4.91 0.34 16.52
C GLU A 14 4.09 0.03 15.25
N ASP A 15 3.93 1.01 14.35
CA ASP A 15 3.13 0.88 13.14
C ASP A 15 3.72 -0.19 12.20
N MET A 16 5.01 -0.10 11.87
CA MET A 16 5.65 -1.07 10.98
C MET A 16 5.68 -2.48 11.58
N LEU A 17 5.88 -2.60 12.89
CA LEU A 17 5.83 -3.89 13.58
C LEU A 17 4.41 -4.46 13.55
N PHE A 18 3.39 -3.62 13.76
CA PHE A 18 1.99 -4.05 13.68
C PHE A 18 1.67 -4.55 12.27
N TRP A 19 2.01 -3.81 11.22
CA TRP A 19 1.78 -4.22 9.84
C TRP A 19 2.49 -5.53 9.50
N ARG A 20 3.75 -5.70 9.92
CA ARG A 20 4.51 -6.94 9.75
C ARG A 20 3.82 -8.13 10.44
N LYS A 21 3.40 -7.96 11.69
CA LYS A 21 2.73 -9.02 12.46
C LYS A 21 1.33 -9.33 11.93
N PHE A 22 0.62 -8.32 11.44
CA PHE A 22 -0.68 -8.49 10.79
C PHE A 22 -0.55 -9.34 9.52
N GLU A 23 0.41 -9.02 8.66
CA GLU A 23 0.69 -9.79 7.45
C GLU A 23 1.22 -11.21 7.75
N ASP A 24 2.05 -11.38 8.77
CA ASP A 24 2.51 -12.71 9.22
C ASP A 24 1.34 -13.55 9.74
N LYS A 25 0.36 -12.93 10.43
CA LYS A 25 -0.85 -13.59 10.86
C LYS A 25 -1.69 -14.00 9.65
N LEU A 26 -1.85 -13.12 8.66
CA LEU A 26 -2.55 -13.44 7.41
C LEU A 26 -1.90 -14.64 6.69
N ALA A 27 -0.58 -14.70 6.63
CA ALA A 27 0.12 -15.87 6.09
C ALA A 27 -0.25 -17.16 6.82
N SER A 28 -0.31 -17.12 8.16
CA SER A 28 -0.66 -18.27 9.00
C SER A 28 -2.09 -18.74 8.75
N VAL A 29 -3.07 -17.83 8.75
CA VAL A 29 -4.49 -18.18 8.57
C VAL A 29 -4.82 -18.57 7.11
N TYR A 30 -4.03 -18.11 6.15
CA TYR A 30 -4.11 -18.56 4.75
C TYR A 30 -3.75 -20.05 4.63
N ILE A 31 -2.68 -20.49 5.30
CA ILE A 31 -2.29 -21.92 5.35
C ILE A 31 -3.41 -22.76 5.99
N GLN A 32 -4.16 -22.19 6.95
CA GLN A 32 -5.33 -22.80 7.57
C GLN A 32 -6.59 -22.74 6.69
N GLN A 33 -6.50 -22.20 5.48
CA GLN A 33 -7.61 -22.02 4.52
C GLN A 33 -8.77 -21.13 5.02
N LYS A 34 -8.52 -20.28 6.02
CA LYS A 34 -9.49 -19.31 6.52
C LYS A 34 -9.63 -18.08 5.61
N VAL A 35 -8.57 -17.75 4.87
CA VAL A 35 -8.52 -16.72 3.82
C VAL A 35 -8.34 -17.39 2.48
N ARG A 36 -9.11 -16.99 1.47
CA ARG A 36 -9.12 -17.61 0.15
C ARG A 36 -8.66 -16.63 -0.93
N GLY A 37 -8.43 -17.17 -2.14
CA GLY A 37 -7.97 -16.39 -3.29
C GLY A 37 -6.46 -16.13 -3.27
N PHE A 38 -6.03 -15.09 -3.96
CA PHE A 38 -4.62 -14.69 -4.03
C PHE A 38 -4.31 -13.68 -2.94
N LEU A 39 -3.51 -14.08 -1.97
CA LEU A 39 -3.10 -13.24 -0.84
C LEU A 39 -1.71 -12.65 -1.09
N HIS A 40 -1.61 -11.30 -1.15
CA HIS A 40 -0.39 -10.56 -1.47
C HIS A 40 0.09 -9.79 -0.25
N LEU A 41 1.14 -10.28 0.41
CA LEU A 41 1.65 -9.72 1.66
C LEU A 41 2.62 -8.56 1.43
N TYR A 42 2.57 -7.55 2.30
CA TYR A 42 3.36 -6.32 2.22
C TYR A 42 4.73 -6.41 2.95
N ASN A 43 5.06 -7.56 3.57
CA ASN A 43 6.27 -7.76 4.36
C ASN A 43 7.55 -7.29 3.64
N GLY A 44 8.30 -6.40 4.30
CA GLY A 44 9.57 -5.84 3.83
C GLY A 44 9.46 -4.44 3.24
N GLN A 45 8.26 -3.95 2.94
CA GLN A 45 8.02 -2.64 2.31
C GLN A 45 7.45 -1.60 3.30
N GLU A 46 7.40 -1.89 4.58
CA GLU A 46 6.71 -1.09 5.61
C GLU A 46 7.24 0.34 5.72
N ALA A 47 8.54 0.56 5.45
CA ALA A 47 9.15 1.89 5.50
C ALA A 47 8.54 2.85 4.47
N VAL A 48 8.14 2.34 3.31
CA VAL A 48 7.50 3.16 2.27
C VAL A 48 6.18 3.74 2.77
N LEU A 49 5.35 2.90 3.40
CA LEU A 49 4.09 3.35 3.97
C LEU A 49 4.31 4.26 5.19
N ALA A 50 5.25 3.92 6.08
CA ALA A 50 5.54 4.71 7.29
C ALA A 50 6.00 6.13 6.94
N GLY A 51 6.91 6.28 5.97
CA GLY A 51 7.36 7.58 5.49
C GLY A 51 6.25 8.37 4.79
N ALA A 52 5.40 7.70 3.99
CA ALA A 52 4.28 8.34 3.32
C ALA A 52 3.26 8.93 4.30
N LEU A 53 2.83 8.14 5.27
CA LEU A 53 1.85 8.57 6.27
C LEU A 53 2.35 9.70 7.18
N HIS A 54 3.68 9.80 7.37
CA HIS A 54 4.27 10.88 8.17
C HIS A 54 4.05 12.27 7.55
N VAL A 55 3.99 12.35 6.23
CA VAL A 55 3.93 13.63 5.49
C VAL A 55 2.59 13.91 4.84
N MET A 56 1.71 12.92 4.75
CA MET A 56 0.33 13.09 4.25
C MET A 56 -0.53 13.84 5.24
N ASP A 57 -1.43 14.67 4.70
CA ASP A 57 -2.57 15.21 5.47
C ASP A 57 -3.76 14.25 5.32
N LEU A 58 -3.95 13.36 6.29
CA LEU A 58 -5.01 12.33 6.24
C LEU A 58 -6.43 12.90 6.18
N ASN A 59 -6.61 14.21 6.48
CA ASN A 59 -7.91 14.85 6.39
C ASN A 59 -8.30 15.31 4.97
N LYS A 60 -7.35 15.31 4.03
CA LYS A 60 -7.62 15.76 2.65
C LYS A 60 -6.92 14.96 1.57
N ASP A 61 -5.71 14.44 1.81
CA ASP A 61 -4.95 13.69 0.81
C ASP A 61 -5.56 12.30 0.57
N ARG A 62 -5.30 11.75 -0.60
CA ARG A 62 -5.85 10.48 -1.05
C ARG A 62 -4.75 9.46 -1.29
N MET A 63 -5.07 8.21 -1.07
CA MET A 63 -4.19 7.09 -1.41
C MET A 63 -4.92 6.10 -2.31
N ILE A 64 -4.23 5.66 -3.36
CA ILE A 64 -4.67 4.58 -4.24
C ILE A 64 -3.47 3.68 -4.54
N THR A 65 -3.68 2.37 -4.64
CA THR A 65 -2.60 1.40 -4.80
C THR A 65 -3.02 0.19 -5.63
N ALA A 66 -2.08 -0.70 -5.88
CA ALA A 66 -2.31 -2.02 -6.45
C ALA A 66 -2.83 -3.01 -5.38
N TYR A 67 -2.83 -4.29 -5.71
CA TYR A 67 -3.40 -5.40 -4.91
C TYR A 67 -2.63 -5.75 -3.63
N ARG A 68 -1.42 -5.23 -3.39
CA ARG A 68 -0.63 -5.43 -2.15
C ARG A 68 -0.94 -4.33 -1.15
N ASN A 69 -2.14 -4.37 -0.58
CA ASN A 69 -2.74 -3.19 0.02
C ASN A 69 -3.24 -3.36 1.46
N HIS A 70 -3.11 -4.53 2.10
CA HIS A 70 -3.80 -4.82 3.37
C HIS A 70 -3.51 -3.80 4.48
N VAL A 71 -2.25 -3.37 4.62
CA VAL A 71 -1.82 -2.46 5.69
C VAL A 71 -1.99 -0.99 5.36
N MET A 72 -2.13 -0.63 4.07
CA MET A 72 -2.29 0.76 3.66
C MET A 72 -3.59 1.40 4.19
N PRO A 73 -4.78 0.78 4.07
CA PRO A 73 -5.99 1.32 4.67
C PRO A 73 -5.90 1.41 6.20
N ILE A 74 -5.20 0.46 6.85
CA ILE A 74 -4.96 0.52 8.30
C ILE A 74 -4.15 1.76 8.64
N GLY A 75 -3.08 2.03 7.91
CA GLY A 75 -2.29 3.24 8.06
C GLY A 75 -3.10 4.53 7.82
N MET A 76 -4.08 4.50 6.92
CA MET A 76 -5.00 5.61 6.67
C MET A 76 -6.11 5.76 7.74
N GLY A 77 -6.18 4.85 8.73
CA GLY A 77 -7.11 4.93 9.86
C GLY A 77 -8.26 3.94 9.84
N VAL A 78 -8.33 3.04 8.87
CA VAL A 78 -9.33 1.95 8.85
C VAL A 78 -9.05 0.98 9.98
N ASP A 79 -10.09 0.59 10.72
CA ASP A 79 -9.97 -0.40 11.79
C ASP A 79 -9.39 -1.72 11.25
N PRO A 80 -8.23 -2.18 11.76
CA PRO A 80 -7.61 -3.43 11.32
C PRO A 80 -8.49 -4.66 11.51
N LYS A 81 -9.42 -4.64 12.45
CA LYS A 81 -10.41 -5.72 12.64
C LYS A 81 -11.29 -5.87 11.39
N ARG A 82 -11.72 -4.74 10.81
CA ARG A 82 -12.54 -4.75 9.58
C ARG A 82 -11.74 -5.22 8.36
N VAL A 83 -10.45 -4.85 8.29
CA VAL A 83 -9.57 -5.34 7.22
C VAL A 83 -9.37 -6.85 7.33
N MET A 84 -9.13 -7.38 8.53
CA MET A 84 -9.02 -8.82 8.76
C MET A 84 -10.33 -9.54 8.40
N ALA A 85 -11.48 -8.99 8.81
CA ALA A 85 -12.79 -9.55 8.50
C ALA A 85 -13.09 -9.58 6.99
N GLU A 86 -12.65 -8.56 6.23
CA GLU A 86 -12.75 -8.56 4.77
C GLU A 86 -12.00 -9.73 4.15
N LEU A 87 -10.77 -9.97 4.59
CA LEU A 87 -9.95 -11.08 4.11
C LEU A 87 -10.53 -12.46 4.45
N TYR A 88 -11.26 -12.56 5.56
CA TYR A 88 -12.03 -13.75 5.94
C TYR A 88 -13.37 -13.89 5.19
N GLY A 89 -13.73 -12.93 4.33
CA GLY A 89 -15.00 -12.92 3.59
C GLY A 89 -16.22 -12.64 4.48
N LYS A 90 -16.06 -11.83 5.54
CA LYS A 90 -17.09 -11.56 6.54
C LYS A 90 -17.84 -10.26 6.24
N VAL A 91 -19.13 -10.22 6.60
CA VAL A 91 -19.99 -9.04 6.37
C VAL A 91 -19.53 -7.79 7.10
N THR A 92 -18.78 -7.94 8.20
CA THR A 92 -18.20 -6.84 8.97
C THR A 92 -16.93 -6.24 8.34
N GLY A 93 -16.49 -6.81 7.22
CA GLY A 93 -15.35 -6.32 6.45
C GLY A 93 -15.59 -4.94 5.81
N THR A 94 -14.56 -4.40 5.19
CA THR A 94 -14.58 -3.07 4.55
C THR A 94 -15.51 -3.00 3.33
N SER A 95 -15.70 -4.13 2.65
CA SER A 95 -16.55 -4.31 1.48
C SER A 95 -17.52 -5.49 1.67
N MET A 96 -17.98 -5.71 2.89
CA MET A 96 -18.88 -6.81 3.27
C MET A 96 -18.38 -8.22 2.91
N GLY A 97 -17.05 -8.38 2.86
CA GLY A 97 -16.40 -9.64 2.47
C GLY A 97 -16.36 -9.93 0.96
N LEU A 98 -16.76 -8.98 0.13
CA LEU A 98 -16.84 -9.13 -1.33
C LEU A 98 -15.54 -8.75 -2.05
N GLY A 99 -14.71 -7.91 -1.44
CA GLY A 99 -13.46 -7.40 -2.03
C GLY A 99 -12.27 -8.34 -1.85
N GLY A 100 -12.18 -9.01 -0.73
CA GLY A 100 -11.07 -9.89 -0.38
C GLY A 100 -9.73 -9.17 -0.34
N SER A 101 -8.63 -9.89 -0.67
CA SER A 101 -7.25 -9.37 -0.54
C SER A 101 -6.95 -8.17 -1.43
N MET A 102 -7.54 -8.07 -2.63
CA MET A 102 -7.09 -7.13 -3.65
C MET A 102 -7.98 -5.89 -3.80
N HIS A 103 -9.13 -5.85 -3.14
CA HIS A 103 -10.14 -4.81 -3.35
C HIS A 103 -10.69 -4.27 -2.03
N ILE A 104 -9.77 -3.73 -1.19
CA ILE A 104 -10.12 -3.05 0.06
C ILE A 104 -10.27 -1.56 -0.24
N PHE A 105 -11.39 -0.96 0.18
CA PHE A 105 -11.72 0.45 -0.04
C PHE A 105 -12.22 1.09 1.25
N SER A 106 -11.97 2.40 1.41
CA SER A 106 -12.58 3.19 2.47
C SER A 106 -12.72 4.65 2.03
N LYS A 107 -13.92 5.03 1.62
CA LYS A 107 -14.24 6.41 1.23
C LYS A 107 -14.03 7.38 2.39
N GLU A 108 -14.40 6.98 3.60
CA GLU A 108 -14.26 7.76 4.83
C GLU A 108 -12.79 8.12 5.10
N HIS A 109 -11.90 7.15 4.94
CA HIS A 109 -10.46 7.32 5.16
C HIS A 109 -9.69 7.71 3.90
N ARG A 110 -10.37 8.11 2.82
CA ARG A 110 -9.74 8.50 1.55
C ARG A 110 -8.78 7.47 0.97
N PHE A 111 -8.99 6.22 1.30
CA PHE A 111 -8.29 5.09 0.72
C PHE A 111 -9.12 4.57 -0.46
N HIS A 112 -8.67 4.87 -1.67
CA HIS A 112 -9.39 4.59 -2.92
C HIS A 112 -9.02 3.23 -3.52
N GLY A 113 -8.52 2.34 -2.68
CA GLY A 113 -8.49 0.92 -2.89
C GLY A 113 -7.21 0.34 -3.43
N GLY A 114 -7.21 -0.98 -3.30
CA GLY A 114 -6.35 -1.88 -4.02
C GLY A 114 -7.01 -2.30 -5.35
N HIS A 115 -6.19 -2.49 -6.35
CA HIS A 115 -6.66 -2.85 -7.69
C HIS A 115 -5.95 -4.12 -8.17
N GLY A 116 -6.73 -5.14 -8.55
CA GLY A 116 -6.21 -6.40 -9.09
C GLY A 116 -5.62 -6.25 -10.50
N ILE A 117 -6.14 -5.30 -11.30
CA ILE A 117 -5.63 -5.02 -12.64
C ILE A 117 -4.32 -4.24 -12.54
N VAL A 118 -3.24 -4.85 -13.05
CA VAL A 118 -1.90 -4.24 -13.02
C VAL A 118 -1.88 -2.93 -13.81
N GLY A 119 -1.53 -1.83 -13.14
CA GLY A 119 -1.49 -0.50 -13.75
C GLY A 119 -2.85 0.22 -13.81
N GLY A 120 -3.97 -0.46 -13.53
CA GLY A 120 -5.31 0.15 -13.59
C GLY A 120 -5.51 1.33 -12.64
N GLN A 121 -4.85 1.32 -11.48
CA GLN A 121 -4.92 2.41 -10.51
C GLN A 121 -4.22 3.70 -10.96
N ILE A 122 -3.32 3.64 -11.95
CA ILE A 122 -2.51 4.79 -12.36
C ILE A 122 -3.39 5.89 -12.98
N PRO A 123 -4.19 5.62 -14.04
CA PRO A 123 -5.10 6.61 -14.58
C PRO A 123 -6.21 7.01 -13.58
N LEU A 124 -6.65 6.10 -12.71
CA LEU A 124 -7.62 6.44 -11.67
C LEU A 124 -7.05 7.45 -10.66
N GLY A 125 -5.79 7.27 -10.24
CA GLY A 125 -5.10 8.21 -9.36
C GLY A 125 -4.95 9.60 -9.99
N ALA A 126 -4.57 9.67 -11.26
CA ALA A 126 -4.53 10.92 -11.99
C ALA A 126 -5.93 11.54 -12.17
N GLY A 127 -6.96 10.73 -12.42
CA GLY A 127 -8.34 11.19 -12.52
C GLY A 127 -8.87 11.79 -11.22
N MET A 128 -8.53 11.19 -10.06
CA MET A 128 -8.86 11.78 -8.76
C MET A 128 -8.16 13.13 -8.56
N ALA A 129 -6.88 13.22 -8.88
CA ALA A 129 -6.12 14.47 -8.81
C ALA A 129 -6.67 15.52 -9.76
N PHE A 130 -7.12 15.13 -10.96
CA PHE A 130 -7.82 16.02 -11.88
C PHE A 130 -9.11 16.57 -11.27
N GLY A 131 -9.94 15.72 -10.68
CA GLY A 131 -11.15 16.13 -9.99
C GLY A 131 -10.87 17.06 -8.81
N ASP A 132 -9.83 16.79 -8.00
CA ASP A 132 -9.46 17.67 -6.89
C ASP A 132 -8.95 19.03 -7.37
N LYS A 133 -8.17 19.07 -8.46
CA LYS A 133 -7.74 20.31 -9.10
C LYS A 133 -8.95 21.08 -9.67
N TYR A 134 -9.82 20.42 -10.42
CA TYR A 134 -11.00 21.02 -11.01
C TYR A 134 -11.91 21.69 -9.97
N PHE A 135 -12.11 21.03 -8.83
CA PHE A 135 -12.91 21.55 -7.71
C PHE A 135 -12.10 22.37 -6.69
N ASN A 136 -10.82 22.68 -6.97
CA ASN A 136 -9.94 23.48 -6.11
C ASN A 136 -9.83 22.96 -4.66
N ARG A 137 -9.75 21.63 -4.47
CA ARG A 137 -9.74 21.00 -3.13
C ARG A 137 -8.41 21.01 -2.43
N LYS A 138 -7.30 21.36 -3.09
CA LYS A 138 -5.93 21.37 -2.54
C LYS A 138 -5.48 20.03 -1.93
N ALA A 139 -6.10 18.94 -2.33
CA ALA A 139 -5.71 17.58 -1.97
C ALA A 139 -4.60 17.09 -2.91
N VAL A 140 -3.77 16.16 -2.42
CA VAL A 140 -2.77 15.46 -3.21
C VAL A 140 -3.11 13.98 -3.23
N THR A 141 -3.01 13.35 -4.40
CA THR A 141 -3.19 11.90 -4.55
C THR A 141 -1.84 11.21 -4.56
N LEU A 142 -1.61 10.29 -3.62
CA LEU A 142 -0.48 9.36 -3.64
C LEU A 142 -0.91 8.09 -4.38
N CYS A 143 -0.29 7.84 -5.53
CA CYS A 143 -0.62 6.72 -6.41
C CYS A 143 0.53 5.70 -6.40
N PHE A 144 0.34 4.60 -5.65
CA PHE A 144 1.33 3.53 -5.52
C PHE A 144 1.19 2.49 -6.63
N MET A 145 2.31 1.95 -7.08
CA MET A 145 2.36 0.92 -8.11
C MET A 145 3.62 0.05 -7.95
N GLY A 146 3.58 -1.19 -8.43
CA GLY A 146 4.77 -2.04 -8.48
C GLY A 146 5.63 -1.79 -9.73
N ASP A 147 6.85 -2.32 -9.71
CA ASP A 147 7.83 -2.23 -10.80
C ASP A 147 7.34 -2.82 -12.14
N GLY A 148 6.43 -3.80 -12.11
CA GLY A 148 5.81 -4.35 -13.31
C GLY A 148 4.76 -3.42 -13.93
N ALA A 149 4.08 -2.59 -13.14
CA ALA A 149 3.00 -1.72 -13.60
C ALA A 149 3.48 -0.62 -14.56
N VAL A 150 4.71 -0.17 -14.43
CA VAL A 150 5.32 0.86 -15.30
C VAL A 150 5.55 0.39 -16.75
N ARG A 151 5.24 -0.87 -17.05
CA ARG A 151 5.30 -1.44 -18.41
C ARG A 151 3.97 -1.38 -19.15
N GLN A 152 2.92 -0.92 -18.48
CA GLN A 152 1.60 -0.72 -19.10
C GLN A 152 1.59 0.59 -19.92
N GLY A 153 0.92 0.57 -21.08
CA GLY A 153 0.75 1.77 -21.90
C GLY A 153 0.05 2.90 -21.16
N SER A 154 -0.94 2.56 -20.33
CA SER A 154 -1.67 3.51 -19.49
C SER A 154 -0.79 4.29 -18.50
N PHE A 155 0.34 3.74 -18.07
CA PHE A 155 1.34 4.48 -17.27
C PHE A 155 1.86 5.68 -18.07
N HIS A 156 2.35 5.44 -19.29
CA HIS A 156 2.92 6.46 -20.15
C HIS A 156 1.91 7.54 -20.55
N GLU A 157 0.70 7.13 -20.92
CA GLU A 157 -0.41 8.05 -21.23
C GLU A 157 -0.75 8.93 -20.02
N THR A 158 -0.82 8.33 -18.84
CA THR A 158 -1.16 9.03 -17.59
C THR A 158 -0.08 10.04 -17.19
N LEU A 159 1.21 9.69 -17.29
CA LEU A 159 2.30 10.62 -16.96
C LEU A 159 2.27 11.84 -17.86
N ASN A 160 2.05 11.63 -19.17
CA ASN A 160 1.93 12.72 -20.15
C ASN A 160 0.78 13.68 -19.78
N LEU A 161 -0.42 13.15 -19.53
CA LEU A 161 -1.58 13.97 -19.16
C LEU A 161 -1.38 14.66 -17.80
N ALA A 162 -0.78 13.98 -16.83
CA ALA A 162 -0.54 14.54 -15.51
C ALA A 162 0.42 15.74 -15.56
N MET A 163 1.47 15.67 -16.38
CA MET A 163 2.39 16.79 -16.60
C MET A 163 1.72 17.92 -17.37
N LEU A 164 1.01 17.61 -18.46
CA LEU A 164 0.32 18.60 -19.29
C LEU A 164 -0.64 19.44 -18.45
N TRP A 165 -1.38 18.80 -17.54
CA TRP A 165 -2.39 19.47 -16.71
C TRP A 165 -1.88 19.86 -15.32
N LYS A 166 -0.59 19.63 -15.02
CA LYS A 166 0.02 19.88 -13.70
C LYS A 166 -0.85 19.33 -12.55
N LEU A 167 -1.17 18.03 -12.62
CA LEU A 167 -2.06 17.39 -11.66
C LEU A 167 -1.38 17.24 -10.28
N PRO A 168 -2.13 17.42 -9.18
CA PRO A 168 -1.61 17.23 -7.82
C PRO A 168 -1.53 15.73 -7.45
N VAL A 169 -0.66 14.98 -8.13
CA VAL A 169 -0.44 13.56 -7.91
C VAL A 169 1.05 13.26 -7.74
N VAL A 170 1.36 12.34 -6.82
CA VAL A 170 2.69 11.76 -6.66
C VAL A 170 2.61 10.31 -7.09
N PHE A 171 3.32 9.93 -8.13
CA PHE A 171 3.45 8.56 -8.59
C PHE A 171 4.61 7.87 -7.87
N ILE A 172 4.32 6.76 -7.21
CA ILE A 172 5.26 6.05 -6.32
C ILE A 172 5.40 4.62 -6.82
N VAL A 173 6.59 4.27 -7.32
CA VAL A 173 6.91 2.90 -7.68
C VAL A 173 7.56 2.20 -6.49
N GLU A 174 6.92 1.17 -5.98
CA GLU A 174 7.52 0.24 -5.03
C GLU A 174 8.32 -0.82 -5.81
N ASN A 175 9.57 -0.46 -6.15
CA ASN A 175 10.46 -1.39 -6.83
C ASN A 175 11.00 -2.40 -5.82
N ASN A 176 10.34 -3.55 -5.74
CA ASN A 176 10.75 -4.66 -4.89
C ASN A 176 11.58 -5.73 -5.65
N GLY A 177 12.02 -5.41 -6.87
CA GLY A 177 12.90 -6.20 -7.70
C GLY A 177 12.20 -7.20 -8.64
N TYR A 178 10.93 -7.54 -8.38
CA TYR A 178 10.26 -8.64 -9.08
C TYR A 178 8.77 -8.38 -9.37
N ALA A 179 8.41 -8.33 -10.64
CA ALA A 179 7.02 -8.45 -11.09
C ALA A 179 6.65 -9.93 -11.19
N MET A 180 5.86 -10.45 -10.25
CA MET A 180 5.71 -11.88 -10.01
C MET A 180 7.08 -12.54 -9.79
N GLY A 181 7.54 -13.39 -10.70
CA GLY A 181 8.86 -14.02 -10.72
C GLY A 181 9.82 -13.41 -11.74
N THR A 182 9.45 -12.32 -12.42
CA THR A 182 10.29 -11.69 -13.44
C THR A 182 11.02 -10.49 -12.88
N SER A 183 12.35 -10.54 -12.86
CA SER A 183 13.17 -9.44 -12.35
C SER A 183 13.13 -8.23 -13.29
N VAL A 184 13.32 -7.02 -12.73
CA VAL A 184 13.41 -5.76 -13.51
C VAL A 184 14.48 -5.87 -14.61
N LYS A 185 15.62 -6.51 -14.34
CA LYS A 185 16.71 -6.72 -15.32
C LYS A 185 16.28 -7.47 -16.58
N ARG A 186 15.23 -8.31 -16.49
CA ARG A 186 14.73 -9.10 -17.63
C ARG A 186 13.70 -8.34 -18.47
N THR A 187 13.17 -7.24 -17.98
CA THR A 187 12.06 -6.50 -18.62
C THR A 187 12.42 -5.09 -19.02
N ALA A 188 13.61 -4.62 -18.69
CA ALA A 188 14.05 -3.27 -18.95
C ALA A 188 15.49 -3.23 -19.48
N ASN A 189 15.77 -2.29 -20.37
CA ASN A 189 17.13 -2.00 -20.82
C ASN A 189 18.00 -1.36 -19.73
N HIS A 190 17.38 -0.80 -18.69
CA HIS A 190 18.05 -0.29 -17.47
C HIS A 190 17.17 -0.52 -16.24
N THR A 191 17.79 -0.60 -15.07
CA THR A 191 17.11 -0.93 -13.81
C THR A 191 16.66 0.30 -13.00
N ASP A 192 17.02 1.50 -13.42
CA ASP A 192 16.63 2.76 -12.79
C ASP A 192 15.26 3.20 -13.34
N ILE A 193 14.19 2.70 -12.75
CA ILE A 193 12.81 2.93 -13.22
C ILE A 193 12.45 4.41 -13.18
N TRP A 194 12.95 5.17 -12.20
CA TRP A 194 12.69 6.60 -12.07
C TRP A 194 13.06 7.40 -13.33
N LYS A 195 14.03 6.93 -14.13
CA LYS A 195 14.44 7.59 -15.37
C LYS A 195 13.32 7.69 -16.42
N LEU A 196 12.27 6.88 -16.30
CA LEU A 196 11.09 7.00 -17.17
C LEU A 196 10.39 8.36 -17.04
N GLY A 197 10.50 9.01 -15.87
CA GLY A 197 9.97 10.37 -15.66
C GLY A 197 10.67 11.45 -16.49
N LEU A 198 11.96 11.27 -16.81
CA LEU A 198 12.75 12.23 -17.57
C LEU A 198 12.18 12.48 -18.97
N GLY A 199 11.59 11.47 -19.60
CA GLY A 199 10.96 11.60 -20.91
C GLY A 199 9.76 12.56 -20.95
N TYR A 200 9.21 12.90 -19.77
CA TYR A 200 8.08 13.82 -19.60
C TYR A 200 8.51 15.12 -18.90
N GLU A 201 9.81 15.35 -18.71
CA GLU A 201 10.33 16.46 -17.89
C GLU A 201 9.72 16.49 -16.47
N MET A 202 9.25 15.32 -15.98
CA MET A 202 8.68 15.18 -14.66
C MET A 202 9.78 15.09 -13.61
N PRO A 203 9.72 15.89 -12.52
CA PRO A 203 10.62 15.69 -11.38
C PRO A 203 10.56 14.25 -10.90
N CYS A 204 11.71 13.59 -10.83
CA CYS A 204 11.78 12.17 -10.54
C CYS A 204 13.13 11.81 -9.89
N GLY A 205 13.14 10.70 -9.16
CA GLY A 205 14.37 10.20 -8.55
C GLY A 205 14.21 8.90 -7.82
N PRO A 206 15.35 8.24 -7.49
CA PRO A 206 15.37 7.06 -6.63
C PRO A 206 15.34 7.47 -5.16
N VAL A 207 14.70 6.65 -4.34
CA VAL A 207 14.59 6.80 -2.89
C VAL A 207 14.92 5.48 -2.22
N ASP A 208 15.65 5.50 -1.12
CA ASP A 208 15.84 4.33 -0.27
C ASP A 208 14.52 4.00 0.43
N GLY A 209 13.78 3.05 -0.15
CA GLY A 209 12.49 2.56 0.34
C GLY A 209 12.59 1.63 1.56
N MET A 210 13.81 1.33 2.05
CA MET A 210 14.04 0.60 3.31
C MET A 210 14.22 1.56 4.49
N ASN A 211 14.24 2.88 4.25
CA ASN A 211 14.46 3.90 5.26
C ASN A 211 13.26 4.89 5.31
N PRO A 212 12.44 4.89 6.37
CA PRO A 212 11.24 5.74 6.44
C PRO A 212 11.56 7.24 6.45
N ILE A 213 12.76 7.65 6.91
CA ILE A 213 13.20 9.04 6.88
C ILE A 213 13.41 9.48 5.44
N LYS A 214 14.13 8.68 4.62
CA LYS A 214 14.38 9.00 3.22
C LYS A 214 13.10 9.03 2.39
N VAL A 215 12.17 8.15 2.69
CA VAL A 215 10.84 8.15 2.08
C VAL A 215 10.09 9.43 2.47
N ALA A 216 10.07 9.80 3.76
CA ALA A 216 9.40 11.01 4.22
C ALA A 216 9.99 12.28 3.60
N GLU A 217 11.33 12.41 3.54
CA GLU A 217 12.01 13.55 2.92
C GLU A 217 11.58 13.74 1.45
N ALA A 218 11.65 12.68 0.66
CA ALA A 218 11.30 12.73 -0.76
C ALA A 218 9.81 13.02 -0.99
N LEU A 219 8.94 12.43 -0.18
CA LEU A 219 7.49 12.63 -0.31
C LEU A 219 7.03 13.99 0.22
N GLU A 220 7.66 14.57 1.26
CA GLU A 220 7.37 15.92 1.72
C GLU A 220 7.58 16.94 0.60
N GLU A 221 8.69 16.83 -0.12
CA GLU A 221 8.99 17.69 -1.27
C GLU A 221 7.98 17.49 -2.40
N ALA A 222 7.71 16.23 -2.78
CA ALA A 222 6.79 15.89 -3.84
C ALA A 222 5.36 16.36 -3.55
N ILE A 223 4.86 16.15 -2.31
CA ILE A 223 3.53 16.59 -1.88
C ILE A 223 3.46 18.12 -1.86
N LYS A 224 4.51 18.81 -1.38
CA LYS A 224 4.58 20.27 -1.40
C LYS A 224 4.47 20.83 -2.81
N ARG A 225 5.23 20.27 -3.77
CA ARG A 225 5.16 20.64 -5.18
C ARG A 225 3.75 20.47 -5.75
N ALA A 226 3.18 19.27 -5.54
CA ALA A 226 1.84 18.94 -6.02
C ALA A 226 0.78 19.90 -5.45
N ARG A 227 0.87 20.20 -4.15
CA ARG A 227 -0.05 21.11 -3.44
C ARG A 227 0.06 22.57 -3.89
N ASN A 228 1.26 22.98 -4.31
CA ASN A 228 1.55 24.32 -4.87
C ASN A 228 1.21 24.43 -6.36
N GLU A 229 0.56 23.43 -6.96
CA GLU A 229 0.18 23.41 -8.38
C GLU A 229 1.38 23.39 -9.34
N GLU A 230 2.57 22.98 -8.86
CA GLU A 230 3.77 22.85 -9.67
C GLU A 230 3.79 21.56 -10.53
N GLY A 231 2.83 20.68 -10.32
CA GLY A 231 2.63 19.44 -11.06
C GLY A 231 3.05 18.18 -10.33
N PRO A 232 3.01 17.02 -11.00
CA PRO A 232 3.29 15.72 -10.42
C PRO A 232 4.80 15.49 -10.19
N THR A 233 5.08 14.45 -9.40
CA THR A 233 6.43 13.91 -9.19
C THR A 233 6.39 12.39 -9.34
N PHE A 234 7.45 11.78 -9.87
CA PHE A 234 7.59 10.34 -10.03
C PHE A 234 8.78 9.82 -9.21
N LEU A 235 8.52 8.99 -8.20
CA LEU A 235 9.53 8.47 -7.28
C LEU A 235 9.63 6.95 -7.36
N GLU A 236 10.85 6.44 -7.40
CA GLU A 236 11.16 5.02 -7.30
C GLU A 236 11.64 4.69 -5.89
N MET A 237 10.79 4.03 -5.09
CA MET A 237 11.14 3.49 -3.78
C MET A 237 11.88 2.17 -3.99
N LYS A 238 13.20 2.14 -3.82
CA LYS A 238 13.99 0.91 -3.85
C LYS A 238 13.77 0.15 -2.55
N THR A 239 12.94 -0.88 -2.60
CA THR A 239 12.51 -1.68 -1.45
C THR A 239 12.64 -3.17 -1.74
N TYR A 240 12.19 -4.04 -0.85
CA TYR A 240 12.25 -5.47 -1.07
C TYR A 240 11.06 -6.22 -0.45
N ARG A 241 10.54 -7.20 -1.18
CA ARG A 241 9.44 -8.06 -0.73
C ARG A 241 10.00 -9.35 -0.12
N TYR A 242 9.82 -9.58 1.20
CA TYR A 242 10.34 -10.78 1.87
C TYR A 242 9.59 -12.07 1.55
N ARG A 243 8.31 -11.99 1.23
CA ARG A 243 7.47 -13.11 0.84
C ARG A 243 7.42 -13.28 -0.68
N GLY A 244 6.85 -14.37 -1.17
CA GLY A 244 6.57 -14.55 -2.58
C GLY A 244 5.64 -13.48 -3.17
N HIS A 245 5.38 -13.54 -4.44
CA HIS A 245 4.42 -12.63 -5.08
C HIS A 245 3.05 -12.70 -4.40
N SER A 246 2.55 -13.91 -4.22
CA SER A 246 1.40 -14.25 -3.38
C SER A 246 1.77 -15.42 -2.47
N MET A 247 0.86 -15.81 -1.58
CA MET A 247 1.10 -16.94 -0.70
C MET A 247 1.20 -18.29 -1.41
N SER A 248 0.70 -18.40 -2.65
CA SER A 248 0.83 -19.58 -3.50
C SER A 248 2.13 -19.63 -4.32
N ASP A 249 2.97 -18.58 -4.24
CA ASP A 249 4.23 -18.46 -5.00
C ASP A 249 5.36 -19.25 -4.33
N ALA A 250 5.91 -20.25 -5.04
CA ALA A 250 7.00 -21.08 -4.55
C ALA A 250 8.39 -20.39 -4.51
N GLN A 251 8.51 -19.16 -5.01
CA GLN A 251 9.73 -18.31 -4.98
C GLN A 251 10.98 -18.93 -5.63
N GLN A 252 10.84 -19.74 -6.66
CA GLN A 252 11.96 -20.41 -7.35
C GLN A 252 12.87 -19.47 -8.15
N TYR A 253 12.49 -18.21 -8.33
CA TYR A 253 13.20 -17.20 -9.12
C TYR A 253 14.26 -16.41 -8.34
N ARG A 254 14.39 -16.61 -7.02
CA ARG A 254 15.36 -15.94 -6.15
C ARG A 254 15.90 -16.88 -5.08
N THR A 255 17.05 -16.57 -4.52
CA THR A 255 17.69 -17.39 -3.51
C THR A 255 17.31 -16.96 -2.09
N LYS A 256 17.53 -17.84 -1.12
CA LYS A 256 17.35 -17.50 0.31
C LYS A 256 18.41 -16.49 0.78
N GLU A 257 19.60 -16.58 0.22
CA GLU A 257 20.74 -15.68 0.49
C GLU A 257 20.37 -14.25 0.10
N GLU A 258 19.77 -14.03 -1.10
CA GLU A 258 19.29 -12.72 -1.53
C GLU A 258 18.29 -12.14 -0.52
N VAL A 259 17.30 -12.90 -0.09
CA VAL A 259 16.32 -12.46 0.90
C VAL A 259 17.00 -12.10 2.23
N ASN A 260 17.99 -12.90 2.66
CA ASN A 260 18.70 -12.68 3.91
C ASN A 260 19.58 -11.42 3.88
N GLU A 261 20.16 -11.06 2.72
CA GLU A 261 20.89 -9.79 2.58
C GLU A 261 19.97 -8.58 2.81
N TYR A 262 18.77 -8.59 2.23
CA TYR A 262 17.80 -7.53 2.49
C TYR A 262 17.27 -7.51 3.94
N ARG A 263 17.24 -8.66 4.62
CA ARG A 263 16.87 -8.72 6.04
C ARG A 263 17.91 -8.06 6.95
N LYS A 264 19.17 -7.93 6.54
CA LYS A 264 20.19 -7.18 7.30
C LYS A 264 19.88 -5.69 7.38
N ILE A 265 19.18 -5.16 6.40
CA ILE A 265 18.73 -3.76 6.34
C ILE A 265 17.21 -3.64 6.56
N ASP A 266 16.63 -4.52 7.37
CA ASP A 266 15.20 -4.51 7.69
C ASP A 266 14.78 -3.18 8.32
N PRO A 267 13.74 -2.49 7.81
CA PRO A 267 13.36 -1.15 8.25
C PRO A 267 12.96 -1.11 9.73
N ILE A 268 12.29 -2.15 10.24
CA ILE A 268 11.87 -2.21 11.64
C ILE A 268 13.10 -2.31 12.55
N SER A 269 14.08 -3.14 12.16
CA SER A 269 15.32 -3.31 12.89
C SER A 269 16.18 -2.04 12.87
N GLN A 270 16.22 -1.32 11.74
CA GLN A 270 16.92 -0.03 11.64
C GLN A 270 16.31 1.01 12.57
N VAL A 271 14.97 1.17 12.56
CA VAL A 271 14.28 2.12 13.44
C VAL A 271 14.43 1.75 14.91
N LYS A 272 14.32 0.46 15.26
CA LYS A 272 14.60 -0.03 16.62
C LYS A 272 16.01 0.33 17.08
N LYS A 273 17.00 0.13 16.20
CA LYS A 273 18.41 0.47 16.51
C LYS A 273 18.56 1.96 16.82
N VAL A 274 17.97 2.84 16.01
CA VAL A 274 18.00 4.30 16.25
C VAL A 274 17.35 4.65 17.59
N ILE A 275 16.22 4.03 17.93
CA ILE A 275 15.51 4.26 19.20
C ILE A 275 16.41 3.92 20.39
N LEU A 276 17.09 2.76 20.36
CA LEU A 276 17.95 2.32 21.46
C LEU A 276 19.26 3.10 21.53
N GLU A 277 19.90 3.41 20.41
CA GLU A 277 21.16 4.18 20.36
C GLU A 277 21.02 5.64 20.80
N ASN A 278 19.80 6.20 20.74
CA ASN A 278 19.51 7.57 21.18
C ASN A 278 18.73 7.62 22.49
N ASP A 279 18.60 6.53 23.20
CA ASP A 279 17.86 6.42 24.46
C ASP A 279 16.39 6.92 24.38
N PHE A 280 15.77 6.75 23.21
CA PHE A 280 14.36 7.13 23.00
C PHE A 280 13.39 6.19 23.70
N ALA A 281 13.77 4.95 23.93
CA ALA A 281 13.09 3.96 24.75
C ALA A 281 14.04 2.90 25.28
N THR A 282 13.66 2.30 26.38
CA THR A 282 14.35 1.14 26.97
C THR A 282 13.97 -0.17 26.29
N ASP A 283 14.79 -1.20 26.45
CA ASP A 283 14.44 -2.56 25.98
C ASP A 283 13.12 -3.07 26.55
N GLN A 284 12.79 -2.68 27.79
CA GLN A 284 11.52 -3.05 28.43
C GLN A 284 10.33 -2.38 27.74
N GLU A 285 10.43 -1.10 27.36
CA GLU A 285 9.38 -0.38 26.64
C GLU A 285 9.20 -0.96 25.23
N ILE A 286 10.29 -1.28 24.52
CA ILE A 286 10.25 -1.98 23.24
C ILE A 286 9.53 -3.35 23.36
N SER A 287 9.90 -4.13 24.38
CA SER A 287 9.26 -5.44 24.64
C SER A 287 7.78 -5.29 24.96
N ASN A 288 7.38 -4.20 25.61
CA ASN A 288 5.97 -3.88 25.86
C ASN A 288 5.22 -3.54 24.58
N ILE A 289 5.82 -2.75 23.66
CA ILE A 289 5.26 -2.48 22.31
C ILE A 289 5.04 -3.81 21.58
N ASP A 290 6.02 -4.69 21.54
CA ASP A 290 5.93 -6.01 20.89
C ASP A 290 4.74 -6.83 21.43
N ARG A 291 4.54 -6.82 22.75
CA ARG A 291 3.44 -7.53 23.42
C ARG A 291 2.09 -6.91 23.05
N ILE A 292 1.96 -5.59 23.06
CA ILE A 292 0.73 -4.87 22.71
C ILE A 292 0.36 -5.14 21.25
N VAL A 293 1.31 -5.01 20.34
CA VAL A 293 1.13 -5.29 18.91
C VAL A 293 0.64 -6.71 18.68
N LYS A 294 1.24 -7.70 19.36
CA LYS A 294 0.82 -9.08 19.26
C LYS A 294 -0.62 -9.29 19.74
N SER A 295 -1.01 -8.65 20.84
CA SER A 295 -2.39 -8.69 21.36
C SER A 295 -3.38 -8.10 20.35
N LYS A 296 -3.08 -6.89 19.83
CA LYS A 296 -3.92 -6.22 18.81
C LYS A 296 -4.18 -7.10 17.58
N VAL A 297 -3.15 -7.80 17.09
CA VAL A 297 -3.29 -8.71 15.93
C VAL A 297 -4.17 -9.91 16.26
N LEU A 298 -4.04 -10.50 17.46
CA LEU A 298 -4.91 -11.60 17.90
C LEU A 298 -6.36 -11.16 18.06
N GLU A 299 -6.60 -9.92 18.51
CA GLU A 299 -7.95 -9.36 18.58
C GLU A 299 -8.58 -9.21 17.18
N CYS A 300 -7.78 -8.83 16.16
CA CYS A 300 -8.24 -8.75 14.77
C CYS A 300 -8.66 -10.14 14.25
N GLU A 301 -7.84 -11.18 14.51
CA GLU A 301 -8.17 -12.55 14.14
C GLU A 301 -9.46 -13.02 14.81
N LYS A 302 -9.56 -12.84 16.14
CA LYS A 302 -10.76 -13.21 16.91
C LYS A 302 -12.01 -12.53 16.36
N PHE A 303 -11.96 -11.22 16.13
CA PHE A 303 -13.09 -10.47 15.56
C PHE A 303 -13.52 -11.02 14.19
N ALA A 304 -12.56 -11.34 13.32
CA ALA A 304 -12.86 -11.90 12.00
C ALA A 304 -13.46 -13.30 12.11
N GLU A 305 -12.99 -14.14 13.02
CA GLU A 305 -13.54 -15.49 13.25
C GLU A 305 -14.97 -15.45 13.76
N GLU A 306 -15.26 -14.57 14.72
CA GLU A 306 -16.60 -14.44 15.35
C GLU A 306 -17.60 -13.71 14.44
N SER A 307 -17.14 -12.99 13.42
CA SER A 307 -18.00 -12.25 12.49
C SER A 307 -18.79 -13.18 11.57
N PRO A 308 -20.06 -12.84 11.24
CA PRO A 308 -20.87 -13.66 10.33
C PRO A 308 -20.44 -13.51 8.87
N TYR A 309 -20.78 -14.51 8.06
CA TYR A 309 -20.68 -14.39 6.60
C TYR A 309 -21.86 -13.56 6.07
N PRO A 310 -21.68 -12.87 4.91
CA PRO A 310 -22.78 -12.18 4.25
C PRO A 310 -23.86 -13.19 3.78
N GLU A 311 -25.12 -12.74 3.75
CA GLU A 311 -26.20 -13.51 3.15
C GLU A 311 -25.98 -13.66 1.64
N LYS A 312 -26.45 -14.74 1.04
CA LYS A 312 -26.31 -14.98 -0.42
C LYS A 312 -26.90 -13.85 -1.27
N LYS A 313 -27.94 -13.19 -0.78
CA LYS A 313 -28.58 -12.07 -1.46
C LYS A 313 -27.61 -10.92 -1.73
N VAL A 314 -26.69 -10.63 -0.82
CA VAL A 314 -25.69 -9.56 -0.96
C VAL A 314 -24.86 -9.68 -2.23
N MET A 315 -24.61 -10.90 -2.71
CA MET A 315 -23.89 -11.16 -3.95
C MET A 315 -24.59 -10.59 -5.18
N TYR A 316 -25.93 -10.54 -5.18
CA TYR A 316 -26.74 -10.00 -6.28
C TYR A 316 -26.98 -8.51 -6.08
N ASP A 317 -27.33 -8.08 -4.86
CA ASP A 317 -27.65 -6.69 -4.54
C ASP A 317 -26.43 -5.75 -4.75
N ALA A 318 -25.22 -6.27 -4.62
CA ALA A 318 -23.98 -5.48 -4.78
C ALA A 318 -23.53 -5.28 -6.23
N VAL A 319 -24.23 -5.84 -7.24
CA VAL A 319 -23.83 -5.75 -8.65
C VAL A 319 -24.25 -4.43 -9.29
N TYR A 320 -25.44 -3.94 -8.96
CA TYR A 320 -26.02 -2.71 -9.51
C TYR A 320 -26.61 -1.86 -8.39
N GLU A 321 -26.65 -0.54 -8.60
CA GLU A 321 -27.25 0.42 -7.66
C GLU A 321 -28.76 0.30 -7.61
N GLU A 322 -29.41 -0.01 -8.75
CA GLU A 322 -30.87 -0.12 -8.88
C GLU A 322 -31.30 -1.58 -9.03
N GLU A 323 -32.38 -1.98 -8.35
CA GLU A 323 -32.95 -3.33 -8.42
C GLU A 323 -33.61 -3.67 -9.77
N ASN A 324 -34.02 -2.67 -10.55
CA ASN A 324 -34.76 -2.81 -11.79
C ASN A 324 -33.99 -2.29 -13.01
N TYR A 325 -32.99 -3.03 -13.45
CA TYR A 325 -32.39 -2.82 -14.76
C TYR A 325 -33.26 -3.45 -15.84
N ASN A 326 -33.84 -2.61 -16.73
CA ASN A 326 -34.72 -3.02 -17.83
C ASN A 326 -34.08 -4.04 -18.81
N PHE A 327 -32.75 -4.24 -18.72
CA PHE A 327 -31.96 -5.08 -19.63
C PHE A 327 -31.52 -6.38 -19.01
N ILE A 328 -31.75 -6.60 -17.71
CA ILE A 328 -31.34 -7.83 -17.03
C ILE A 328 -32.57 -8.67 -16.75
N SER A 329 -32.68 -9.80 -17.44
CA SER A 329 -33.71 -10.78 -17.15
C SER A 329 -33.48 -11.38 -15.77
N HIS A 330 -34.45 -11.24 -14.85
CA HIS A 330 -34.44 -11.84 -13.52
C HIS A 330 -34.59 -13.40 -13.55
N LYS A 331 -34.39 -14.02 -14.70
CA LYS A 331 -34.43 -15.48 -14.86
C LYS A 331 -33.03 -16.08 -14.88
N LEU A 332 -32.31 -16.00 -13.76
CA LEU A 332 -31.30 -16.93 -13.37
C LEU A 332 -31.80 -17.61 -12.07
N THR A 333 -32.78 -18.51 -12.26
CA THR A 333 -33.15 -19.49 -11.24
C THR A 333 -32.18 -20.65 -11.27
#